data_b0a3a2e7556222edc73db522a13572f0
#
_entry.id   b0a3a2e7556222edc73db522a13572f0
#
_cell.length_a   1.000
_cell.length_b   1.000
_cell.length_c   1.000
_cell.angle_alpha   90.00
_cell.angle_beta   90.00
_cell.angle_gamma   90.00
#
_symmetry.space_group_name_H-M   'P 1'
#
loop_
_entity.id
_entity.type
_entity.pdbx_description
1 polymer ?
#
loop_
_entity_poly.entity_id
_entity_poly.type
_entity_poly.pdbx_seq_one_letter_code
_entity_poly.pdbx_strand_id
1 'polypeptide(L)'
;MFKHIVIANDGSEGGLRALALACDLAKLHHATLHMISVEDIPDVPASIDEVIEIKAEQNHKFHDALGKARAIAKEKGIKLDAEVVAGHAVAAIVAFVKSKKAELLVVGFMGHSALFERIIGGTADRLVRLAPCPVLVVK
;
A
#
# COMPACT_ATOMS: atom_id res chain seq x y z
N MET A 1 -18.39 -0.41 -12.34
CA MET A 1 -17.31 -1.08 -13.06
C MET A 1 -16.37 -1.80 -12.11
N PHE A 2 -15.55 -1.11 -11.32
CA PHE A 2 -14.76 -1.76 -10.28
C PHE A 2 -15.61 -2.01 -9.04
N LYS A 3 -15.59 -3.24 -8.51
CA LYS A 3 -16.28 -3.62 -7.27
C LYS A 3 -15.31 -3.70 -6.09
N HIS A 4 -14.08 -4.12 -6.35
CA HIS A 4 -13.02 -4.26 -5.36
C HIS A 4 -11.76 -3.57 -5.86
N ILE A 5 -11.31 -2.57 -5.13
CA ILE A 5 -10.09 -1.82 -5.40
C ILE A 5 -9.12 -2.06 -4.24
N VAL A 6 -7.87 -2.36 -4.56
CA VAL A 6 -6.80 -2.47 -3.57
C VAL A 6 -5.86 -1.29 -3.70
N ILE A 7 -5.50 -0.68 -2.60
CA ILE A 7 -4.44 0.34 -2.49
C ILE A 7 -3.29 -0.23 -1.65
N ALA A 8 -2.08 -0.21 -2.20
CA ALA A 8 -0.87 -0.52 -1.45
C ALA A 8 -0.26 0.78 -0.95
N ASN A 9 -0.21 0.95 0.37
CA ASN A 9 0.25 2.16 1.02
C ASN A 9 1.41 1.87 1.97
N ASP A 10 2.56 2.46 1.69
CA ASP A 10 3.77 2.33 2.51
C ASP A 10 3.95 3.46 3.54
N GLY A 11 2.97 4.35 3.64
CA GLY A 11 3.01 5.52 4.52
C GLY A 11 3.78 6.70 3.95
N SER A 12 4.36 6.57 2.76
CA SER A 12 5.02 7.69 2.07
C SER A 12 4.00 8.73 1.61
N GLU A 13 4.46 9.93 1.30
CA GLU A 13 3.63 10.98 0.74
C GLU A 13 2.99 10.55 -0.58
N GLY A 14 3.74 9.84 -1.43
CA GLY A 14 3.22 9.26 -2.66
C GLY A 14 2.13 8.21 -2.42
N GLY A 15 2.29 7.39 -1.39
CA GLY A 15 1.28 6.41 -0.97
C GLY A 15 -0.01 7.08 -0.48
N LEU A 16 0.10 8.19 0.24
CA LEU A 16 -1.07 8.93 0.71
C LEU A 16 -1.81 9.64 -0.43
N ARG A 17 -1.08 10.17 -1.42
CA ARG A 17 -1.72 10.72 -2.64
C ARG A 17 -2.44 9.63 -3.42
N ALA A 18 -1.84 8.47 -3.57
CA ALA A 18 -2.46 7.31 -4.21
C ALA A 18 -3.73 6.87 -3.48
N LEU A 19 -3.70 6.86 -2.16
CA LEU A 19 -4.87 6.55 -1.34
C LEU A 19 -6.01 7.55 -1.55
N ALA A 20 -5.70 8.83 -1.60
CA ALA A 20 -6.72 9.87 -1.85
C ALA A 20 -7.44 9.63 -3.19
N LEU A 21 -6.68 9.34 -4.23
CA LEU A 21 -7.25 9.01 -5.54
C LEU A 21 -8.03 7.70 -5.52
N ALA A 22 -7.52 6.69 -4.83
CA ALA A 22 -8.24 5.41 -4.68
C ALA A 22 -9.59 5.58 -3.97
N CYS A 23 -9.66 6.45 -2.96
CA CYS A 23 -10.91 6.80 -2.30
C CYS A 23 -11.91 7.44 -3.27
N ASP A 24 -11.45 8.38 -4.10
CA ASP A 24 -12.29 9.03 -5.11
C ASP A 24 -12.82 8.02 -6.13
N LEU A 25 -11.97 7.11 -6.59
CA LEU A 25 -12.37 6.04 -7.51
C LEU A 25 -13.35 5.07 -6.86
N ALA A 26 -13.11 4.67 -5.62
CA ALA A 26 -14.01 3.79 -4.89
C ALA A 26 -15.40 4.43 -4.71
N LYS A 27 -15.44 5.72 -4.42
CA LYS A 27 -16.69 6.47 -4.31
C LYS A 27 -17.42 6.53 -5.65
N LEU A 28 -16.71 6.84 -6.72
CA LEU A 28 -17.28 6.94 -8.07
C LEU A 28 -17.86 5.61 -8.55
N HIS A 29 -17.20 4.51 -8.26
CA HIS A 29 -17.60 3.17 -8.70
C HIS A 29 -18.46 2.41 -7.69
N HIS A 30 -18.74 2.98 -6.53
CA HIS A 30 -19.38 2.28 -5.41
C HIS A 30 -18.62 0.99 -5.03
N ALA A 31 -17.29 1.06 -5.07
CA ALA A 31 -16.41 -0.07 -4.81
C ALA A 31 -16.06 -0.19 -3.33
N THR A 32 -15.73 -1.40 -2.90
CA THR A 32 -15.04 -1.62 -1.63
C THR A 32 -13.57 -1.32 -1.80
N LEU A 33 -13.02 -0.48 -0.91
CA LEU A 33 -11.61 -0.14 -0.91
C LEU A 33 -10.87 -0.91 0.17
N HIS A 34 -9.91 -1.73 -0.24
CA HIS A 34 -9.05 -2.50 0.63
C HIS A 34 -7.65 -1.89 0.61
N MET A 35 -7.07 -1.67 1.77
CA MET A 35 -5.69 -1.18 1.89
C MET A 35 -4.79 -2.25 2.48
N ILE A 36 -3.62 -2.41 1.88
CA ILE A 36 -2.55 -3.23 2.44
C ILE A 36 -1.32 -2.37 2.69
N SER A 37 -0.74 -2.52 3.86
CA SER A 37 0.60 -2.04 4.19
C SER A 37 1.46 -3.23 4.55
N VAL A 38 2.65 -3.32 3.96
CA VAL A 38 3.55 -4.46 4.18
C VAL A 38 4.73 -4.04 5.03
N GLU A 39 4.92 -4.74 6.14
CA GLU A 39 6.10 -4.67 6.99
C GLU A 39 7.18 -5.56 6.37
N ASP A 40 8.25 -4.97 5.83
CA ASP A 40 9.33 -5.74 5.25
C ASP A 40 10.06 -6.56 6.32
N ILE A 41 10.27 -7.85 6.02
CA ILE A 41 11.10 -8.71 6.84
C ILE A 41 12.54 -8.56 6.35
N PRO A 42 13.51 -8.20 7.21
CA PRO A 42 14.90 -8.14 6.81
C PRO A 42 15.41 -9.50 6.32
N ASP A 43 16.05 -9.52 5.16
CA ASP A 43 16.69 -10.72 4.61
C ASP A 43 18.05 -11.02 5.29
N VAL A 44 18.55 -10.11 6.11
CA VAL A 44 19.85 -10.21 6.78
C VAL A 44 19.67 -10.70 8.21
N PRO A 45 20.43 -11.72 8.67
CA PRO A 45 20.38 -12.12 10.06
C PRO A 45 20.75 -10.98 10.99
N ALA A 46 19.82 -10.62 11.88
CA ALA A 46 20.00 -9.59 12.88
C ALA A 46 19.94 -10.22 14.29
N SER A 47 20.53 -9.57 15.28
CA SER A 47 20.37 -9.98 16.66
C SER A 47 18.91 -9.85 17.11
N ILE A 48 18.53 -10.57 18.18
CA ILE A 48 17.16 -10.50 18.71
C ILE A 48 16.80 -9.07 19.12
N ASP A 49 17.74 -8.33 19.71
CA ASP A 49 17.52 -6.95 20.13
C ASP A 49 17.33 -6.02 18.94
N GLU A 50 18.11 -6.18 17.88
CA GLU A 50 17.94 -5.41 16.62
C GLU A 50 16.58 -5.71 15.98
N VAL A 51 16.14 -6.96 15.97
CA VAL A 51 14.82 -7.34 15.43
C VAL A 51 13.69 -6.70 16.25
N ILE A 52 13.83 -6.66 17.58
CA ILE A 52 12.85 -6.03 18.47
C ILE A 52 12.76 -4.52 18.19
N GLU A 53 13.91 -3.84 18.05
CA GLU A 53 13.96 -2.41 17.75
C GLU A 53 13.37 -2.10 16.37
N ILE A 54 13.72 -2.87 15.36
CA ILE A 54 13.18 -2.71 13.99
C ILE A 54 11.67 -2.90 14.00
N LYS A 55 11.16 -3.91 14.68
CA LYS A 55 9.71 -4.15 14.79
C LYS A 55 9.00 -3.02 15.54
N ALA A 56 9.59 -2.49 16.59
CA ALA A 56 9.01 -1.38 17.34
C ALA A 56 8.91 -0.11 16.47
N GLU A 57 9.96 0.21 15.72
CA GLU A 57 9.98 1.35 14.80
C GLU A 57 8.97 1.17 13.67
N GLN A 58 8.91 0.00 13.06
CA GLN A 58 7.95 -0.32 12.00
C GLN A 58 6.51 -0.25 12.50
N ASN A 59 6.22 -0.82 13.67
CA ASN A 59 4.89 -0.75 14.27
C ASN A 59 4.43 0.68 14.49
N HIS A 60 5.33 1.55 14.99
CA HIS A 60 5.03 2.97 15.19
C HIS A 60 4.75 3.68 13.85
N LYS A 61 5.59 3.45 12.85
CA LYS A 61 5.46 4.00 11.51
C LYS A 61 4.15 3.58 10.84
N PHE A 62 3.81 2.30 10.91
CA PHE A 62 2.58 1.78 10.30
C PHE A 62 1.35 2.23 11.07
N HIS A 63 1.43 2.38 12.38
CA HIS A 63 0.35 2.94 13.18
C HIS A 63 0.03 4.38 12.77
N ASP A 64 1.03 5.22 12.59
CA ASP A 64 0.89 6.59 12.08
C ASP A 64 0.32 6.62 10.66
N ALA A 65 0.86 5.79 9.78
CA ALA A 65 0.40 5.68 8.40
C ALA A 65 -1.07 5.23 8.32
N LEU A 66 -1.45 4.28 9.15
CA LEU A 66 -2.83 3.79 9.24
C LEU A 66 -3.78 4.88 9.76
N GLY A 67 -3.36 5.65 10.77
CA GLY A 67 -4.12 6.77 11.28
C GLY A 67 -4.37 7.85 10.23
N LYS A 68 -3.34 8.22 9.48
CA LYS A 68 -3.44 9.17 8.36
C LYS A 68 -4.35 8.63 7.25
N ALA A 69 -4.21 7.36 6.89
CA ALA A 69 -5.02 6.72 5.88
C ALA A 69 -6.50 6.72 6.26
N ARG A 70 -6.81 6.35 7.49
CA ARG A 70 -8.19 6.36 8.00
C ARG A 70 -8.78 7.76 8.04
N ALA A 71 -7.98 8.77 8.36
CA ALA A 71 -8.43 10.17 8.34
C ALA A 71 -8.80 10.62 6.93
N ILE A 72 -7.97 10.30 5.93
CA ILE A 72 -8.25 10.60 4.52
C ILE A 72 -9.53 9.91 4.05
N ALA A 73 -9.67 8.62 4.33
CA ALA A 73 -10.85 7.86 3.93
C ALA A 73 -12.12 8.40 4.58
N LYS A 74 -12.05 8.73 5.86
CA LYS A 74 -13.19 9.32 6.61
C LYS A 74 -13.61 10.66 6.03
N GLU A 75 -12.66 11.54 5.73
CA GLU A 75 -12.93 12.83 5.09
C GLU A 75 -13.65 12.67 3.76
N LYS A 76 -13.28 11.66 2.99
CA LYS A 76 -13.89 11.35 1.69
C LYS A 76 -15.16 10.50 1.78
N GLY A 77 -15.57 10.10 2.98
CA GLY A 77 -16.76 9.30 3.20
C GLY A 77 -16.63 7.84 2.78
N ILE A 78 -15.41 7.31 2.78
CA ILE A 78 -15.11 5.93 2.40
C ILE A 78 -14.78 5.09 3.64
N LYS A 79 -15.40 3.92 3.74
CA LYS A 79 -15.04 2.91 4.73
C LYS A 79 -13.82 2.14 4.20
N LEU A 80 -12.70 2.27 4.90
CA LEU A 80 -11.46 1.63 4.53
C LEU A 80 -11.29 0.30 5.26
N ASP A 81 -11.16 -0.79 4.50
CA ASP A 81 -10.76 -2.10 5.01
C ASP A 81 -9.25 -2.21 4.92
N ALA A 82 -8.56 -2.04 6.05
CA ALA A 82 -7.11 -1.93 6.10
C ALA A 82 -6.46 -3.10 6.83
N GLU A 83 -5.40 -3.65 6.25
CA GLU A 83 -4.60 -4.71 6.84
C GLU A 83 -3.12 -4.36 6.78
N VAL A 84 -2.39 -4.69 7.85
CA VAL A 84 -0.93 -4.64 7.90
C VAL A 84 -0.41 -6.08 7.97
N VAL A 85 0.44 -6.45 7.04
CA VAL A 85 1.01 -7.80 6.98
C VAL A 85 2.54 -7.73 6.97
N ALA A 86 3.18 -8.74 7.53
CA ALA A 86 4.63 -8.89 7.47
C ALA A 86 5.02 -9.76 6.28
N GLY A 87 6.09 -9.41 5.58
CA GLY A 87 6.60 -10.20 4.47
C GLY A 87 7.34 -9.37 3.42
N HIS A 88 7.46 -9.95 2.24
CA HIS A 88 8.02 -9.26 1.08
C HIS A 88 6.91 -8.50 0.36
N ALA A 89 7.12 -7.20 0.13
CA ALA A 89 6.08 -6.29 -0.33
C ALA A 89 5.37 -6.79 -1.60
N VAL A 90 6.11 -7.10 -2.65
CA VAL A 90 5.50 -7.49 -3.94
C VAL A 90 4.69 -8.77 -3.81
N ALA A 91 5.25 -9.82 -3.19
CA ALA A 91 4.55 -11.10 -3.02
C ALA A 91 3.30 -10.95 -2.14
N ALA A 92 3.39 -10.19 -1.05
CA ALA A 92 2.28 -9.95 -0.14
C ALA A 92 1.14 -9.16 -0.82
N ILE A 93 1.48 -8.13 -1.58
CA ILE A 93 0.49 -7.32 -2.30
C ILE A 93 -0.20 -8.15 -3.39
N VAL A 94 0.55 -8.92 -4.17
CA VAL A 94 -0.03 -9.80 -5.21
C VAL A 94 -0.98 -10.82 -4.60
N ALA A 95 -0.59 -11.45 -3.49
CA ALA A 95 -1.45 -12.40 -2.77
C ALA A 95 -2.72 -11.73 -2.24
N PHE A 96 -2.60 -10.51 -1.71
CA PHE A 96 -3.73 -9.74 -1.19
C PHE A 96 -4.72 -9.36 -2.31
N VAL A 97 -4.21 -8.89 -3.45
CA VAL A 97 -5.02 -8.58 -4.64
C VAL A 97 -5.83 -9.80 -5.07
N LYS A 98 -5.20 -10.96 -5.11
CA LYS A 98 -5.89 -12.23 -5.43
C LYS A 98 -6.95 -12.58 -4.40
N SER A 99 -6.64 -12.47 -3.12
CA SER A 99 -7.56 -12.83 -2.02
C SER A 99 -8.81 -11.95 -2.00
N LYS A 100 -8.67 -10.67 -2.33
CA LYS A 100 -9.78 -9.71 -2.39
C LYS A 100 -10.50 -9.72 -3.74
N LYS A 101 -10.02 -10.49 -4.70
CA LYS A 101 -10.52 -10.51 -6.09
C LYS A 101 -10.58 -9.09 -6.68
N ALA A 102 -9.53 -8.33 -6.43
CA ALA A 102 -9.46 -6.93 -6.85
C ALA A 102 -9.41 -6.81 -8.37
N GLU A 103 -10.10 -5.81 -8.86
CA GLU A 103 -10.19 -5.48 -10.28
C GLU A 103 -9.28 -4.31 -10.64
N LEU A 104 -8.72 -3.64 -9.62
CA LEU A 104 -7.78 -2.55 -9.76
C LEU A 104 -6.84 -2.53 -8.56
N LEU A 105 -5.53 -2.40 -8.82
CA LEU A 105 -4.51 -2.12 -7.82
C LEU A 105 -4.01 -0.70 -8.02
N VAL A 106 -4.02 0.10 -6.96
CA VAL A 106 -3.51 1.48 -6.95
C VAL A 106 -2.22 1.52 -6.15
N VAL A 107 -1.19 2.14 -6.69
CA VAL A 107 0.12 2.28 -6.02
C VAL A 107 0.69 3.68 -6.26
N GLY A 108 1.53 4.15 -5.35
CA GLY A 108 2.30 5.37 -5.57
C GLY A 108 3.44 5.12 -6.56
N PHE A 109 3.81 6.15 -7.29
CA PHE A 109 4.91 6.09 -8.28
C PHE A 109 6.26 5.87 -7.62
N MET A 110 6.50 6.58 -6.50
CA MET A 110 7.73 6.53 -5.71
C MET A 110 7.37 6.34 -4.24
N GLY A 111 7.96 5.33 -3.61
CA GLY A 111 7.84 5.13 -2.18
C GLY A 111 8.85 5.96 -1.40
N HIS A 112 9.49 5.32 -0.39
CA HIS A 112 10.46 5.98 0.47
C HIS A 112 11.83 6.23 -0.20
N SER A 113 12.09 5.68 -1.38
CA SER A 113 13.37 5.78 -2.11
C SER A 113 13.36 6.86 -3.20
N ALA A 114 12.84 8.04 -2.91
CA ALA A 114 12.67 9.13 -3.87
C ALA A 114 13.98 9.86 -4.18
N LEU A 115 15.00 9.17 -4.71
CA LEU A 115 16.26 9.80 -5.11
C LEU A 115 16.18 10.50 -6.47
N PHE A 116 15.24 10.09 -7.34
CA PHE A 116 15.08 10.66 -8.68
C PHE A 116 13.59 10.77 -9.04
N GLU A 117 13.12 11.97 -9.31
CA GLU A 117 11.70 12.28 -9.55
C GLU A 117 11.06 11.61 -10.77
N ARG A 118 11.88 11.00 -11.64
CA ARG A 118 11.41 10.41 -12.91
C ARG A 118 11.54 8.88 -12.99
N ILE A 119 11.99 8.25 -11.90
CA ILE A 119 12.17 6.80 -11.88
C ILE A 119 11.07 6.18 -11.04
N ILE A 120 10.32 5.26 -11.65
CA ILE A 120 9.32 4.45 -10.94
C ILE A 120 10.00 3.66 -9.83
N GLY A 121 9.40 3.62 -8.63
CA GLY A 121 9.91 2.81 -7.52
C GLY A 121 9.97 1.32 -7.87
N GLY A 122 10.93 0.60 -7.31
CA GLY A 122 11.13 -0.83 -7.59
C GLY A 122 9.89 -1.68 -7.30
N THR A 123 9.20 -1.39 -6.21
CA THR A 123 7.95 -2.09 -5.85
C THR A 123 6.86 -1.81 -6.88
N ALA A 124 6.64 -0.56 -7.26
CA ALA A 124 5.62 -0.20 -8.26
C ALA A 124 5.94 -0.83 -9.62
N ASP A 125 7.19 -0.79 -10.07
CA ASP A 125 7.62 -1.42 -11.33
C ASP A 125 7.33 -2.94 -11.34
N ARG A 126 7.66 -3.63 -10.27
CA ARG A 126 7.41 -5.07 -10.16
C ARG A 126 5.92 -5.40 -10.07
N LEU A 127 5.14 -4.59 -9.39
CA LEU A 127 3.69 -4.77 -9.30
C LEU A 127 3.00 -4.58 -10.65
N VAL A 128 3.43 -3.62 -11.44
CA VAL A 128 2.93 -3.44 -12.82
C VAL A 128 3.12 -4.71 -13.64
N ARG A 129 4.23 -5.41 -13.44
CA ARG A 129 4.54 -6.65 -14.18
C ARG A 129 3.82 -7.88 -13.65
N LEU A 130 3.60 -7.96 -12.33
CA LEU A 130 3.20 -9.20 -11.64
C LEU A 130 1.75 -9.21 -11.15
N ALA A 131 1.10 -8.07 -11.01
CA ALA A 131 -0.27 -8.01 -10.53
C ALA A 131 -1.23 -8.69 -11.52
N PRO A 132 -2.22 -9.47 -11.03
CA PRO A 132 -3.18 -10.14 -11.91
C PRO A 132 -4.33 -9.24 -12.36
N CYS A 133 -4.24 -7.94 -12.16
CA CYS A 133 -5.26 -6.96 -12.52
C CYS A 133 -4.61 -5.67 -13.03
N PRO A 134 -5.38 -4.75 -13.61
CA PRO A 134 -4.89 -3.42 -13.96
C PRO A 134 -4.25 -2.72 -12.77
N VAL A 135 -3.17 -2.00 -13.03
CA VAL A 135 -2.43 -1.25 -12.01
C VAL A 135 -2.43 0.24 -12.37
N LEU A 136 -2.92 1.05 -11.46
CA LEU A 136 -2.88 2.50 -11.57
C LEU A 136 -1.71 3.02 -10.72
N VAL A 137 -0.74 3.61 -11.38
CA VAL A 137 0.42 4.21 -10.72
C VAL A 137 0.18 5.71 -10.58
N VAL A 138 0.16 6.21 -9.36
CA VAL A 138 -0.15 7.60 -9.05
C VAL A 138 1.14 8.38 -8.82
N LYS A 139 1.38 9.37 -9.66
CA LYS A 139 2.54 10.26 -9.57
C LYS A 139 2.36 11.36 -8.56
#